data_5b60b68c646957d87ab1fd15cda64f1d
#
_entry.id   5b60b68c646957d87ab1fd15cda64f1d
#
_cell.length_a   1.000
_cell.length_b   1.000
_cell.length_c   1.000
_cell.angle_alpha   90.00
_cell.angle_beta   90.00
_cell.angle_gamma   90.00
#
_symmetry.space_group_name_H-M   'P 1'
#
loop_
_entity.id
_entity.type
_entity.pdbx_description
1 polymer ?
#
loop_
_entity_poly.entity_id
_entity_poly.type
_entity_poly.pdbx_seq_one_letter_code
_entity_poly.pdbx_strand_id
1 'polypeptide(L)'
;MNLPQIFVEQMKEILGPELPEYLESYEKPKFTGLRVNTSKISVEEFERISPFKTLRRVPWTPNGYYYTEEDAPTKHPYYYAGLYYIQEPSAMTPASVLPIEEGERVLDLCAAPGGKATELGAKLNHTGLLVANDASASRTKALLKNLEVFGLPNILVTSEMGDKLDRYFHEYFDKILIDAPCSGEGMF
;
A
#
# COMPACT_ATOMS: atom_id res chain seq x y z
N MET A 1 11.26 18.34 -16.13
CA MET A 1 11.65 18.24 -14.70
C MET A 1 13.16 18.49 -14.56
N ASN A 2 13.63 19.15 -13.49
CA ASN A 2 15.06 19.42 -13.31
C ASN A 2 15.62 18.37 -12.32
N LEU A 3 16.08 17.24 -12.84
CA LEU A 3 16.64 16.15 -12.04
C LEU A 3 18.05 16.50 -11.54
N PRO A 4 18.44 16.10 -10.31
CA PRO A 4 19.79 16.29 -9.81
C PRO A 4 20.83 15.64 -10.74
N GLN A 5 21.90 16.36 -11.06
CA GLN A 5 22.94 15.89 -11.99
C GLN A 5 23.57 14.58 -11.50
N ILE A 6 23.88 14.48 -10.21
CA ILE A 6 24.46 13.27 -9.60
C ILE A 6 23.55 12.05 -9.84
N PHE A 7 22.23 12.22 -9.67
CA PHE A 7 21.25 11.15 -9.94
C PHE A 7 21.29 10.71 -11.41
N VAL A 8 21.31 11.66 -12.36
CA VAL A 8 21.36 11.36 -13.78
C VAL A 8 22.66 10.59 -14.15
N GLU A 9 23.78 10.97 -13.54
CA GLU A 9 25.07 10.29 -13.74
C GLU A 9 25.04 8.85 -13.21
N GLN A 10 24.49 8.62 -12.02
CA GLN A 10 24.29 7.27 -11.47
C GLN A 10 23.36 6.41 -12.34
N MET A 11 22.22 6.98 -12.78
CA MET A 11 21.31 6.27 -13.66
C MET A 11 21.95 5.93 -15.01
N LYS A 12 22.84 6.78 -15.53
CA LYS A 12 23.59 6.50 -16.74
C LYS A 12 24.50 5.29 -16.61
N GLU A 13 25.16 5.11 -15.45
CA GLU A 13 25.99 3.95 -15.18
C GLU A 13 25.16 2.67 -15.06
N ILE A 14 23.97 2.76 -14.45
CA ILE A 14 23.09 1.61 -14.21
C ILE A 14 22.35 1.18 -15.48
N LEU A 15 21.77 2.13 -16.21
CA LEU A 15 20.83 1.88 -17.30
C LEU A 15 21.51 1.89 -18.69
N GLY A 16 22.69 2.51 -18.81
CA GLY A 16 23.39 2.56 -20.09
C GLY A 16 22.50 3.09 -21.23
N PRO A 17 22.23 2.26 -22.26
CA PRO A 17 21.43 2.68 -23.42
C PRO A 17 19.95 2.95 -23.10
N GLU A 18 19.42 2.45 -22.00
CA GLU A 18 18.01 2.65 -21.58
C GLU A 18 17.77 4.00 -20.90
N LEU A 19 18.84 4.73 -20.56
CA LEU A 19 18.73 6.02 -19.86
C LEU A 19 17.80 7.03 -20.54
N PRO A 20 17.82 7.25 -21.86
CA PRO A 20 16.95 8.22 -22.51
C PRO A 20 15.45 7.91 -22.30
N GLU A 21 15.04 6.66 -22.45
CA GLU A 21 13.66 6.21 -22.23
C GLU A 21 13.26 6.37 -20.75
N TYR A 22 14.16 6.04 -19.83
CA TYR A 22 13.95 6.25 -18.41
C TYR A 22 13.72 7.73 -18.06
N LEU A 23 14.56 8.63 -18.57
CA LEU A 23 14.41 10.06 -18.34
C LEU A 23 13.11 10.63 -18.94
N GLU A 24 12.72 10.15 -20.12
CA GLU A 24 11.42 10.51 -20.74
C GLU A 24 10.22 10.10 -19.86
N SER A 25 10.35 9.04 -19.08
CA SER A 25 9.28 8.58 -18.19
C SER A 25 8.89 9.62 -17.14
N TYR A 26 9.81 10.50 -16.73
CA TYR A 26 9.54 11.59 -15.78
C TYR A 26 8.67 12.71 -16.36
N GLU A 27 8.56 12.82 -17.68
CA GLU A 27 7.67 13.77 -18.37
C GLU A 27 6.25 13.21 -18.58
N LYS A 28 6.07 11.90 -18.35
CA LYS A 28 4.76 11.26 -18.49
C LYS A 28 3.90 11.49 -17.23
N PRO A 29 2.57 11.55 -17.35
CA PRO A 29 1.68 11.65 -16.20
C PRO A 29 1.89 10.49 -15.22
N LYS A 30 1.89 10.79 -13.92
CA LYS A 30 1.96 9.76 -12.87
C LYS A 30 0.70 8.90 -12.89
N PHE A 31 0.88 7.61 -12.72
CA PHE A 31 -0.25 6.70 -12.52
C PHE A 31 -0.83 6.87 -11.12
N THR A 32 -2.13 7.05 -11.05
CA THR A 32 -2.88 7.08 -9.80
C THR A 32 -3.72 5.81 -9.67
N GLY A 33 -3.84 5.30 -8.46
CA GLY A 33 -4.57 4.07 -8.21
C GLY A 33 -5.41 4.10 -6.95
N LEU A 34 -6.43 3.26 -6.96
CA LEU A 34 -7.20 2.90 -5.77
C LEU A 34 -7.29 1.38 -5.65
N ARG A 35 -7.39 0.90 -4.42
CA ARG A 35 -7.53 -0.51 -4.11
C ARG A 35 -8.79 -0.73 -3.28
N VAL A 36 -9.69 -1.59 -3.78
CA VAL A 36 -10.96 -1.93 -3.12
C VAL A 36 -10.71 -2.64 -1.80
N ASN A 37 -11.47 -2.25 -0.79
CA ASN A 37 -11.47 -2.89 0.53
C ASN A 37 -12.38 -4.13 0.53
N THR A 38 -11.78 -5.28 0.31
CA THR A 38 -12.50 -6.55 0.24
C THR A 38 -13.05 -7.04 1.57
N SER A 39 -12.69 -6.40 2.70
CA SER A 39 -13.35 -6.63 4.00
C SER A 39 -14.76 -6.04 4.08
N LYS A 40 -15.09 -5.07 3.23
CA LYS A 40 -16.38 -4.36 3.26
C LYS A 40 -17.25 -4.61 2.06
N ILE A 41 -16.64 -4.85 0.90
CA ILE A 41 -17.36 -4.97 -0.37
C ILE A 41 -16.58 -5.88 -1.33
N SER A 42 -17.27 -6.75 -2.05
CA SER A 42 -16.63 -7.51 -3.12
C SER A 42 -16.22 -6.62 -4.29
N VAL A 43 -15.26 -7.09 -5.08
CA VAL A 43 -14.79 -6.35 -6.25
C VAL A 43 -15.93 -6.16 -7.27
N GLU A 44 -16.74 -7.19 -7.48
CA GLU A 44 -17.90 -7.17 -8.39
C GLU A 44 -18.96 -6.17 -7.95
N GLU A 45 -19.24 -6.15 -6.65
CA GLU A 45 -20.20 -5.20 -6.08
C GLU A 45 -19.67 -3.76 -6.18
N PHE A 46 -18.37 -3.55 -5.90
CA PHE A 46 -17.75 -2.25 -6.08
C PHE A 46 -17.84 -1.76 -7.54
N GLU A 47 -17.55 -2.63 -8.51
CA GLU A 47 -17.71 -2.28 -9.95
C GLU A 47 -19.14 -1.90 -10.30
N ARG A 48 -20.13 -2.60 -9.72
CA ARG A 48 -21.55 -2.34 -9.97
C ARG A 48 -22.01 -0.99 -9.43
N ILE A 49 -21.50 -0.55 -8.27
CA ILE A 49 -21.95 0.69 -7.63
C ILE A 49 -20.99 1.86 -7.84
N SER A 50 -19.83 1.63 -8.46
CA SER A 50 -18.80 2.66 -8.64
C SER A 50 -19.32 3.83 -9.46
N PRO A 51 -19.13 5.06 -8.96
CA PRO A 51 -19.47 6.27 -9.72
C PRO A 51 -18.36 6.68 -10.70
N PHE A 52 -17.19 6.01 -10.63
CA PHE A 52 -16.00 6.39 -11.37
C PHE A 52 -16.06 5.86 -12.82
N LYS A 53 -15.65 6.70 -13.76
CA LYS A 53 -15.77 6.41 -15.21
C LYS A 53 -14.47 5.95 -15.84
N THR A 54 -13.34 6.23 -15.21
CA THR A 54 -12.01 6.00 -15.80
C THR A 54 -11.29 4.78 -15.25
N LEU A 55 -11.96 3.99 -14.40
CA LEU A 55 -11.36 2.83 -13.76
C LEU A 55 -10.87 1.80 -14.78
N ARG A 56 -9.62 1.38 -14.65
CA ARG A 56 -9.01 0.27 -15.37
C ARG A 56 -8.31 -0.63 -14.38
N ARG A 57 -8.49 -1.94 -14.51
CA ARG A 57 -7.85 -2.90 -13.60
C ARG A 57 -6.33 -2.80 -13.63
N VAL A 58 -5.71 -2.89 -12.45
CA VAL A 58 -4.26 -3.07 -12.31
C VAL A 58 -3.95 -4.56 -12.53
N PRO A 59 -3.10 -4.94 -13.50
CA PRO A 59 -2.96 -6.34 -13.91
C PRO A 59 -2.42 -7.29 -12.85
N TRP A 60 -1.67 -6.78 -11.87
CA TRP A 60 -0.97 -7.59 -10.86
C TRP A 60 -1.65 -7.61 -9.48
N THR A 61 -2.84 -7.05 -9.36
CA THR A 61 -3.63 -7.13 -8.14
C THR A 61 -5.12 -7.32 -8.46
N PRO A 62 -5.82 -8.23 -7.76
CA PRO A 62 -7.20 -8.57 -8.10
C PRO A 62 -8.21 -7.45 -7.81
N ASN A 63 -7.88 -6.53 -6.89
CA ASN A 63 -8.76 -5.50 -6.36
C ASN A 63 -8.25 -4.07 -6.59
N GLY A 64 -7.21 -3.89 -7.43
CA GLY A 64 -6.62 -2.58 -7.74
C GLY A 64 -7.10 -2.01 -9.07
N TYR A 65 -7.22 -0.68 -9.10
CA TYR A 65 -7.65 0.07 -10.28
C TYR A 65 -6.78 1.31 -10.48
N TYR A 66 -6.45 1.59 -11.73
CA TYR A 66 -6.05 2.93 -12.16
C TYR A 66 -7.28 3.83 -12.22
N TYR A 67 -7.11 5.11 -11.96
CA TYR A 67 -8.10 6.15 -12.20
C TYR A 67 -7.43 7.41 -12.74
N THR A 68 -8.22 8.34 -13.30
CA THR A 68 -7.73 9.67 -13.68
C THR A 68 -8.25 10.74 -12.73
N GLU A 69 -7.65 11.93 -12.77
CA GLU A 69 -8.02 13.05 -11.90
C GLU A 69 -9.51 13.46 -12.03
N GLU A 70 -10.13 13.16 -13.16
CA GLU A 70 -11.56 13.45 -13.41
C GLU A 70 -12.48 12.76 -12.39
N ASP A 71 -12.11 11.56 -11.93
CA ASP A 71 -12.91 10.79 -10.97
C ASP A 71 -12.83 11.34 -9.54
N ALA A 72 -11.78 12.07 -9.19
CA ALA A 72 -11.56 12.68 -7.87
C ALA A 72 -11.96 11.80 -6.66
N PRO A 73 -11.49 10.53 -6.58
CA PRO A 73 -12.02 9.55 -5.61
C PRO A 73 -11.85 9.98 -4.17
N THR A 74 -10.85 10.81 -3.83
CA THR A 74 -10.66 11.33 -2.46
C THR A 74 -11.78 12.25 -1.98
N LYS A 75 -12.61 12.77 -2.91
CA LYS A 75 -13.75 13.64 -2.58
C LYS A 75 -15.07 12.86 -2.46
N HIS A 76 -15.09 11.58 -2.83
CA HIS A 76 -16.30 10.78 -2.82
C HIS A 76 -16.60 10.22 -1.42
N PRO A 77 -17.88 10.12 -0.99
CA PRO A 77 -18.26 9.53 0.31
C PRO A 77 -17.72 8.12 0.56
N TYR A 78 -17.54 7.30 -0.47
CA TYR A 78 -16.99 5.95 -0.38
C TYR A 78 -15.53 5.92 0.12
N TYR A 79 -14.75 6.98 -0.12
CA TYR A 79 -13.42 7.12 0.46
C TYR A 79 -13.48 7.22 1.97
N TYR A 80 -14.36 8.06 2.49
CA TYR A 80 -14.56 8.23 3.94
C TYR A 80 -15.24 7.02 4.59
N ALA A 81 -16.04 6.28 3.83
CA ALA A 81 -16.59 5.00 4.27
C ALA A 81 -15.57 3.86 4.25
N GLY A 82 -14.36 4.08 3.74
CA GLY A 82 -13.29 3.09 3.66
C GLY A 82 -13.59 1.95 2.69
N LEU A 83 -14.31 2.20 1.58
CA LEU A 83 -14.57 1.19 0.56
C LEU A 83 -13.35 0.94 -0.34
N TYR A 84 -12.38 1.85 -0.34
CA TYR A 84 -11.11 1.73 -1.05
C TYR A 84 -10.02 2.57 -0.39
N TYR A 85 -8.78 2.22 -0.67
CA TYR A 85 -7.57 2.94 -0.30
C TYR A 85 -6.97 3.59 -1.55
N ILE A 86 -6.51 4.85 -1.46
CA ILE A 86 -5.74 5.49 -2.53
C ILE A 86 -4.29 5.04 -2.40
N GLN A 87 -3.78 4.38 -3.42
CA GLN A 87 -2.44 3.82 -3.42
C GLN A 87 -1.85 3.84 -4.83
N GLU A 88 -0.58 4.16 -4.92
CA GLU A 88 0.15 4.03 -6.18
C GLU A 88 0.14 2.55 -6.62
N PRO A 89 -0.11 2.24 -7.91
CA PRO A 89 -0.32 0.86 -8.37
C PRO A 89 0.83 -0.10 -8.08
N SER A 90 2.10 0.31 -8.21
CA SER A 90 3.24 -0.57 -7.92
C SER A 90 3.35 -0.88 -6.42
N ALA A 91 2.99 0.09 -5.56
CA ALA A 91 2.98 -0.08 -4.11
C ALA A 91 1.91 -1.08 -3.60
N MET A 92 0.96 -1.47 -4.45
CA MET A 92 -0.01 -2.53 -4.13
C MET A 92 0.63 -3.93 -4.18
N THR A 93 1.71 -4.11 -4.97
CA THR A 93 2.30 -5.41 -5.28
C THR A 93 2.73 -6.23 -4.06
N PRO A 94 3.50 -5.70 -3.09
CA PRO A 94 4.02 -6.52 -2.00
C PRO A 94 2.93 -7.21 -1.18
N ALA A 95 1.89 -6.47 -0.79
CA ALA A 95 0.78 -7.04 -0.04
C ALA A 95 -0.14 -7.92 -0.91
N SER A 96 -0.22 -7.64 -2.23
CA SER A 96 -1.02 -8.45 -3.15
C SER A 96 -0.42 -9.85 -3.34
N VAL A 97 0.91 -9.95 -3.50
CA VAL A 97 1.58 -11.23 -3.79
C VAL A 97 1.86 -12.06 -2.54
N LEU A 98 1.92 -11.45 -1.34
CA LEU A 98 2.10 -12.22 -0.12
C LEU A 98 0.88 -13.11 0.13
N PRO A 99 1.05 -14.45 0.15
CA PRO A 99 -0.06 -15.36 0.40
C PRO A 99 -0.43 -15.29 1.89
N ILE A 100 -1.66 -14.89 2.18
CA ILE A 100 -2.22 -14.83 3.54
C ILE A 100 -3.42 -15.76 3.58
N GLU A 101 -3.47 -16.60 4.61
CA GLU A 101 -4.56 -17.51 4.90
C GLU A 101 -5.36 -17.05 6.12
N GLU A 102 -6.63 -17.43 6.18
CA GLU A 102 -7.47 -17.13 7.33
C GLU A 102 -6.89 -17.75 8.62
N GLY A 103 -6.91 -17.01 9.71
CA GLY A 103 -6.38 -17.44 11.01
C GLY A 103 -4.90 -17.18 11.23
N GLU A 104 -4.14 -16.78 10.22
CA GLU A 104 -2.70 -16.47 10.35
C GLU A 104 -2.44 -15.24 11.21
N ARG A 105 -1.25 -15.22 11.81
CA ARG A 105 -0.68 -14.06 12.52
C ARG A 105 0.32 -13.38 11.62
N VAL A 106 -0.02 -12.18 11.19
CA VAL A 106 0.72 -11.43 10.17
C VAL A 106 1.35 -10.18 10.78
N LEU A 107 2.62 -9.92 10.49
CA LEU A 107 3.31 -8.69 10.84
C LEU A 107 3.55 -7.85 9.59
N ASP A 108 3.14 -6.57 9.62
CA ASP A 108 3.66 -5.52 8.75
C ASP A 108 4.63 -4.66 9.58
N LEU A 109 5.93 -4.82 9.34
CA LEU A 109 6.97 -4.24 10.21
C LEU A 109 7.14 -2.73 10.03
N CYS A 110 6.86 -2.21 8.83
CA CYS A 110 7.00 -0.79 8.46
C CYS A 110 5.69 -0.26 7.86
N ALA A 111 4.60 -0.43 8.60
CA ALA A 111 3.24 -0.41 8.08
C ALA A 111 2.71 0.98 7.67
N ALA A 112 3.20 2.07 8.31
CA ALA A 112 2.60 3.38 8.11
C ALA A 112 2.83 3.94 6.68
N PRO A 113 1.80 4.53 6.08
CA PRO A 113 0.51 4.95 6.65
C PRO A 113 -0.61 3.90 6.61
N GLY A 114 -0.37 2.64 6.21
CA GLY A 114 -1.34 1.56 6.24
C GLY A 114 -1.75 0.98 4.89
N GLY A 115 -1.15 1.42 3.79
CA GLY A 115 -1.52 0.97 2.47
C GLY A 115 -1.34 -0.55 2.26
N LYS A 116 -0.27 -1.15 2.79
CA LYS A 116 -0.03 -2.58 2.75
C LYS A 116 -0.77 -3.30 3.87
N ALA A 117 -0.70 -2.76 5.10
CA ALA A 117 -1.39 -3.30 6.26
C ALA A 117 -2.90 -3.50 6.06
N THR A 118 -3.57 -2.55 5.39
CA THR A 118 -5.01 -2.66 5.07
C THR A 118 -5.33 -3.80 4.11
N GLU A 119 -4.43 -4.15 3.19
CA GLU A 119 -4.60 -5.31 2.32
C GLU A 119 -4.36 -6.62 3.06
N LEU A 120 -3.29 -6.68 3.86
CA LEU A 120 -3.00 -7.87 4.67
C LEU A 120 -4.16 -8.18 5.63
N GLY A 121 -4.69 -7.14 6.30
CA GLY A 121 -5.86 -7.29 7.18
C GLY A 121 -7.13 -7.71 6.44
N ALA A 122 -7.35 -7.22 5.22
CA ALA A 122 -8.49 -7.64 4.41
C ALA A 122 -8.40 -9.13 4.01
N LYS A 123 -7.20 -9.61 3.66
CA LYS A 123 -6.97 -11.03 3.35
C LYS A 123 -7.20 -11.97 4.53
N LEU A 124 -6.99 -11.51 5.76
CA LEU A 124 -7.30 -12.28 6.97
C LEU A 124 -8.81 -12.51 7.18
N ASN A 125 -9.67 -11.85 6.43
CA ASN A 125 -11.12 -12.03 6.46
C ASN A 125 -11.71 -12.05 7.89
N HIS A 126 -11.35 -11.06 8.72
CA HIS A 126 -11.75 -10.93 10.12
C HIS A 126 -11.27 -12.04 11.07
N THR A 127 -10.36 -12.90 10.63
CA THR A 127 -9.75 -13.99 11.43
C THR A 127 -8.27 -13.68 11.72
N GLY A 128 -7.61 -14.51 12.53
CA GLY A 128 -6.19 -14.34 12.86
C GLY A 128 -5.86 -13.02 13.54
N LEU A 129 -4.66 -12.49 13.30
CA LEU A 129 -4.18 -11.25 13.89
C LEU A 129 -3.27 -10.50 12.89
N LEU A 130 -3.53 -9.22 12.68
CA LEU A 130 -2.59 -8.29 12.05
C LEU A 130 -1.88 -7.46 13.12
N VAL A 131 -0.56 -7.59 13.20
CA VAL A 131 0.29 -6.64 13.94
C VAL A 131 0.88 -5.66 12.93
N ALA A 132 0.51 -4.40 13.04
CA ALA A 132 0.96 -3.32 12.17
C ALA A 132 1.88 -2.38 12.96
N ASN A 133 3.17 -2.39 12.64
CA ASN A 133 4.19 -1.62 13.33
C ASN A 133 4.75 -0.48 12.49
N ASP A 134 5.12 0.61 13.13
CA ASP A 134 6.03 1.59 12.54
C ASP A 134 6.90 2.20 13.66
N ALA A 135 8.20 2.33 13.41
CA ALA A 135 9.13 2.89 14.40
C ALA A 135 8.81 4.34 14.78
N SER A 136 8.04 5.06 13.96
CA SER A 136 7.64 6.45 14.19
C SER A 136 6.26 6.55 14.84
N ALA A 137 6.21 6.93 16.12
CA ALA A 137 4.96 7.16 16.84
C ALA A 137 4.05 8.24 16.21
N SER A 138 4.59 9.17 15.45
CA SER A 138 3.76 10.15 14.72
C SER A 138 3.07 9.52 13.52
N ARG A 139 3.72 8.58 12.85
CA ARG A 139 3.16 7.86 11.68
C ARG A 139 2.14 6.81 12.09
N THR A 140 2.28 6.19 13.26
CA THR A 140 1.32 5.19 13.76
C THR A 140 -0.08 5.76 14.01
N LYS A 141 -0.22 7.06 14.25
CA LYS A 141 -1.55 7.70 14.35
C LYS A 141 -2.33 7.64 13.04
N ALA A 142 -1.67 7.90 11.92
CA ALA A 142 -2.28 7.80 10.60
C ALA A 142 -2.57 6.33 10.24
N LEU A 143 -1.65 5.43 10.60
CA LEU A 143 -1.81 3.99 10.44
C LEU A 143 -3.07 3.49 11.15
N LEU A 144 -3.20 3.76 12.45
CA LEU A 144 -4.36 3.35 13.25
C LEU A 144 -5.66 3.86 12.64
N LYS A 145 -5.72 5.16 12.32
CA LYS A 145 -6.90 5.76 11.67
C LYS A 145 -7.29 5.05 10.39
N ASN A 146 -6.33 4.71 9.54
CA ASN A 146 -6.61 4.05 8.27
C ASN A 146 -7.12 2.61 8.48
N LEU A 147 -6.55 1.86 9.44
CA LEU A 147 -7.01 0.52 9.78
C LEU A 147 -8.44 0.53 10.37
N GLU A 148 -8.75 1.51 11.22
CA GLU A 148 -10.10 1.72 11.77
C GLU A 148 -11.12 2.08 10.68
N VAL A 149 -10.78 3.01 9.78
CA VAL A 149 -11.63 3.36 8.63
C VAL A 149 -11.89 2.15 7.74
N PHE A 150 -10.91 1.27 7.60
CA PHE A 150 -11.07 0.01 6.86
C PHE A 150 -11.97 -1.01 7.58
N GLY A 151 -12.19 -0.84 8.89
CA GLY A 151 -13.07 -1.72 9.67
C GLY A 151 -12.45 -3.07 10.00
N LEU A 152 -11.12 -3.12 10.17
CA LEU A 152 -10.40 -4.33 10.54
C LEU A 152 -10.48 -4.55 12.06
N PRO A 153 -11.11 -5.61 12.55
CA PRO A 153 -11.34 -5.79 13.99
C PRO A 153 -10.16 -6.45 14.72
N ASN A 154 -9.36 -7.23 14.02
CA ASN A 154 -8.31 -8.09 14.55
C ASN A 154 -6.91 -7.48 14.33
N ILE A 155 -6.73 -6.25 14.82
CA ILE A 155 -5.49 -5.48 14.65
C ILE A 155 -4.82 -5.16 15.99
N LEU A 156 -3.50 -5.14 15.99
CA LEU A 156 -2.65 -4.56 17.02
C LEU A 156 -1.68 -3.57 16.38
N VAL A 157 -1.75 -2.30 16.76
CA VAL A 157 -0.83 -1.28 16.27
C VAL A 157 0.27 -1.05 17.30
N THR A 158 1.52 -1.15 16.87
CA THR A 158 2.70 -0.93 17.71
C THR A 158 3.60 0.17 17.15
N SER A 159 4.40 0.78 18.02
CA SER A 159 5.40 1.78 17.62
C SER A 159 6.73 1.42 18.27
N GLU A 160 7.43 0.46 17.66
CA GLU A 160 8.68 -0.06 18.19
C GLU A 160 9.69 -0.37 17.08
N MET A 161 10.96 -0.41 17.48
CA MET A 161 12.03 -0.92 16.62
C MET A 161 11.94 -2.44 16.52
N GLY A 162 12.31 -3.00 15.35
CA GLY A 162 12.16 -4.43 15.06
C GLY A 162 12.88 -5.35 16.06
N ASP A 163 14.06 -4.96 16.53
CA ASP A 163 14.83 -5.70 17.54
C ASP A 163 14.12 -5.79 18.90
N LYS A 164 13.28 -4.82 19.23
CA LYS A 164 12.45 -4.87 20.44
C LYS A 164 11.20 -5.73 20.24
N LEU A 165 10.61 -5.70 19.05
CA LEU A 165 9.44 -6.55 18.76
C LEU A 165 9.78 -8.03 18.87
N ASP A 166 10.96 -8.46 18.42
CA ASP A 166 11.41 -9.86 18.54
C ASP A 166 11.36 -10.39 19.97
N ARG A 167 11.61 -9.54 20.97
CA ARG A 167 11.55 -9.93 22.39
C ARG A 167 10.15 -10.30 22.88
N TYR A 168 9.11 -9.74 22.23
CA TYR A 168 7.71 -9.98 22.60
C TYR A 168 7.03 -11.00 21.69
N PHE A 169 7.51 -11.14 20.45
CA PHE A 169 6.89 -11.92 19.38
C PHE A 169 7.84 -12.94 18.77
N HIS A 170 8.71 -13.53 19.61
CA HIS A 170 9.68 -14.53 19.14
C HIS A 170 8.97 -15.74 18.52
N GLU A 171 9.31 -16.06 17.26
CA GLU A 171 8.70 -17.15 16.48
C GLU A 171 7.15 -17.12 16.46
N TYR A 172 6.57 -15.92 16.55
CA TYR A 172 5.12 -15.77 16.73
C TYR A 172 4.34 -15.67 15.42
N PHE A 173 4.92 -15.06 14.39
CA PHE A 173 4.21 -14.73 13.14
C PHE A 173 4.33 -15.84 12.10
N ASP A 174 3.23 -16.08 11.39
CA ASP A 174 3.18 -17.00 10.27
C ASP A 174 3.68 -16.32 8.98
N LYS A 175 3.46 -15.00 8.84
CA LYS A 175 3.93 -14.16 7.73
C LYS A 175 4.44 -12.82 8.22
N ILE A 176 5.48 -12.31 7.55
CA ILE A 176 6.04 -10.99 7.84
C ILE A 176 6.23 -10.25 6.52
N LEU A 177 5.67 -9.03 6.44
CA LEU A 177 5.97 -8.07 5.39
C LEU A 177 6.94 -7.03 5.90
N ILE A 178 8.03 -6.80 5.15
CA ILE A 178 9.00 -5.74 5.43
C ILE A 178 9.11 -4.85 4.20
N ASP A 179 8.45 -3.70 4.26
CA ASP A 179 8.62 -2.61 3.29
C ASP A 179 9.39 -1.49 3.97
N ALA A 180 10.70 -1.70 4.09
CA ALA A 180 11.57 -0.85 4.87
C ALA A 180 11.67 0.58 4.30
N PRO A 181 11.84 1.60 5.15
CA PRO A 181 12.11 2.96 4.70
C PRO A 181 13.35 3.01 3.80
N CYS A 182 13.25 3.75 2.72
CA CYS A 182 14.36 4.03 1.80
C CYS A 182 14.66 5.52 1.73
N SER A 183 15.70 5.91 0.99
CA SER A 183 16.07 7.31 0.76
C SER A 183 15.03 8.08 -0.09
N GLY A 184 14.14 7.38 -0.78
CA GLY A 184 13.22 7.98 -1.74
C GLY A 184 13.92 8.48 -3.01
N GLU A 185 15.09 7.93 -3.32
CA GLU A 185 15.84 8.28 -4.52
C GLU A 185 15.00 8.02 -5.78
N GLY A 186 15.00 8.98 -6.69
CA GLY A 186 14.15 8.93 -7.90
C GLY A 186 12.73 9.50 -7.73
N MET A 187 12.31 9.83 -6.51
CA MET A 187 11.01 10.48 -6.24
C MET A 187 11.18 12.00 -6.13
N PHE A 188 11.40 12.66 -7.27
CA PHE A 188 11.62 14.11 -7.38
C PHE A 188 10.38 14.85 -7.84
#